data_9cbee28757e31cea227d0553fb77de77
#
_entry.id   9cbee28757e31cea227d0553fb77de77
#
_cell.length_a   1.000
_cell.length_b   1.000
_cell.length_c   1.000
_cell.angle_alpha   90.00
_cell.angle_beta   90.00
_cell.angle_gamma   90.00
#
_symmetry.space_group_name_H-M   'P 1'
#
loop_
_entity.id
_entity.type
_entity.pdbx_description
1 polymer ?
#
loop_
_entity_poly.entity_id
_entity_poly.type
_entity_poly.pdbx_seq_one_letter_code
_entity_poly.pdbx_strand_id
1 'polypeptide(L)'
;MNQRETAGRINVFTYGSLMLSFVFQRVTGRCPASIEATLDDWRRVRVDHETFPAAVPANGDQIRGILWRGLSAQEIARLDQFEGEHYQRVSVQVRDGSGENHAAEVYQWSRADGLINEPWDFDWFKTVGIKDFSSKYL
;
A
#
# COMPACT_ATOMS: atom_id res chain seq x y z
N MET A 1 20.26 13.23 14.78
CA MET A 1 19.84 12.92 13.39
C MET A 1 20.07 14.16 12.53
N ASN A 2 20.71 14.03 11.40
CA ASN A 2 20.93 15.17 10.54
C ASN A 2 19.76 15.36 9.56
N GLN A 3 19.70 16.53 8.92
CA GLN A 3 18.61 16.85 8.00
C GLN A 3 18.54 15.92 6.79
N ARG A 4 19.67 15.36 6.37
CA ARG A 4 19.76 14.47 5.23
C ARG A 4 18.99 13.18 5.48
N GLU A 5 19.13 12.60 6.67
CA GLU A 5 18.38 11.40 7.06
C GLU A 5 16.88 11.67 7.14
N THR A 6 16.51 12.82 7.71
CA THR A 6 15.11 13.23 7.82
C THR A 6 14.50 13.48 6.44
N ALA A 7 15.21 14.18 5.56
CA ALA A 7 14.73 14.53 4.23
C ALA A 7 14.54 13.30 3.33
N GLY A 8 15.28 12.19 3.58
CA GLY A 8 15.16 10.97 2.79
C GLY A 8 14.04 10.06 3.23
N ARG A 9 13.31 10.40 4.30
CA ARG A 9 12.24 9.54 4.82
C ARG A 9 10.93 9.78 4.08
N ILE A 10 10.23 8.68 3.77
CA ILE A 10 8.99 8.69 3.01
C ILE A 10 7.94 7.89 3.77
N ASN A 11 6.71 8.41 3.78
CA ASN A 11 5.56 7.68 4.29
C ASN A 11 4.90 6.93 3.14
N VAL A 12 4.45 5.70 3.38
CA VAL A 12 3.79 4.88 2.37
C VAL A 12 2.42 4.46 2.88
N PHE A 13 1.38 4.73 2.09
CA PHE A 13 0.03 4.27 2.34
C PHE A 13 -0.17 2.91 1.69
N THR A 14 -0.58 1.91 2.48
CA THR A 14 -0.79 0.56 2.02
C THR A 14 -2.26 0.18 2.12
N TYR A 15 -2.74 -0.59 1.15
CA TYR A 15 -4.16 -0.92 1.05
C TYR A 15 -4.41 -2.40 0.76
N GLY A 16 -3.38 -3.22 0.73
CA GLY A 16 -3.45 -4.65 0.41
C GLY A 16 -2.65 -5.49 1.40
N SER A 17 -1.85 -6.43 0.88
CA SER A 17 -1.05 -7.34 1.69
C SER A 17 -0.12 -6.64 2.67
N LEU A 18 0.41 -5.49 2.28
CA LEU A 18 1.34 -4.70 3.11
C LEU A 18 0.66 -4.00 4.29
N MET A 19 -0.67 -4.09 4.42
CA MET A 19 -1.34 -3.68 5.66
C MET A 19 -1.03 -4.63 6.81
N LEU A 20 -0.65 -5.87 6.51
CA LEU A 20 -0.26 -6.85 7.52
C LEU A 20 1.19 -6.61 7.91
N SER A 21 1.43 -6.42 9.21
CA SER A 21 2.76 -6.06 9.72
C SER A 21 3.80 -7.12 9.39
N PHE A 22 3.44 -8.41 9.44
CA PHE A 22 4.41 -9.46 9.14
C PHE A 22 4.83 -9.44 7.66
N VAL A 23 3.93 -9.08 6.75
CA VAL A 23 4.27 -8.95 5.32
C VAL A 23 5.17 -7.74 5.13
N PHE A 24 4.81 -6.60 5.74
CA PHE A 24 5.61 -5.38 5.65
C PHE A 24 7.04 -5.61 6.16
N GLN A 25 7.16 -6.26 7.32
CA GLN A 25 8.48 -6.58 7.89
C GLN A 25 9.27 -7.56 7.03
N ARG A 26 8.60 -8.54 6.46
CA ARG A 26 9.25 -9.50 5.55
C ARG A 26 9.85 -8.81 4.34
N VAL A 27 9.14 -7.83 3.77
CA VAL A 27 9.60 -7.13 2.56
C VAL A 27 10.68 -6.10 2.88
N THR A 28 10.47 -5.28 3.90
CA THR A 28 11.37 -4.14 4.20
C THR A 28 12.46 -4.45 5.20
N GLY A 29 12.27 -5.46 6.04
CA GLY A 29 13.18 -5.80 7.14
C GLY A 29 12.87 -5.09 8.44
N ARG A 30 11.86 -4.23 8.48
CA ARG A 30 11.52 -3.43 9.65
C ARG A 30 10.02 -3.20 9.73
N CYS A 31 9.50 -2.96 10.92
CA CYS A 31 8.11 -2.60 11.14
C CYS A 31 8.06 -1.19 11.76
N PRO A 32 8.03 -0.12 10.94
CA PRO A 32 8.02 1.25 11.46
C PRO A 32 6.69 1.61 12.10
N ALA A 33 6.62 2.81 12.69
CA ALA A 33 5.38 3.34 13.22
C ALA A 33 4.31 3.43 12.13
N SER A 34 3.07 3.11 12.48
CA SER A 34 1.96 3.15 11.53
C SER A 34 0.70 3.68 12.20
N ILE A 35 -0.20 4.21 11.38
CA ILE A 35 -1.52 4.65 11.78
C ILE A 35 -2.54 4.25 10.73
N GLU A 36 -3.79 4.12 11.14
CA GLU A 36 -4.89 4.00 10.18
C GLU A 36 -5.08 5.31 9.44
N ALA A 37 -5.35 5.23 8.14
CA ALA A 37 -5.54 6.41 7.31
C ALA A 37 -6.53 6.11 6.18
N THR A 38 -7.02 7.17 5.56
CA THR A 38 -7.96 7.11 4.45
C THR A 38 -7.41 7.89 3.26
N LEU A 39 -7.47 7.28 2.10
CA LEU A 39 -7.13 7.91 0.83
C LEU A 39 -8.41 8.22 0.08
N ASP A 40 -8.75 9.52 -0.03
CA ASP A 40 -9.96 9.98 -0.71
C ASP A 40 -9.74 10.04 -2.23
N ASP A 41 -10.82 9.82 -2.97
CA ASP A 41 -10.87 9.88 -4.43
C ASP A 41 -10.04 8.79 -5.11
N TRP A 42 -9.97 7.64 -4.46
CA TRP A 42 -9.35 6.42 -4.97
C TRP A 42 -10.24 5.23 -4.66
N ARG A 43 -10.15 4.20 -5.50
CA ARG A 43 -10.90 2.95 -5.33
C ARG A 43 -9.96 1.76 -5.30
N ARG A 44 -10.26 0.80 -4.43
CA ARG A 44 -9.56 -0.47 -4.33
C ARG A 44 -10.40 -1.55 -5.00
N VAL A 45 -9.80 -2.23 -5.98
CA VAL A 45 -10.47 -3.27 -6.76
C VAL A 45 -9.64 -4.54 -6.84
N ARG A 46 -10.28 -5.62 -7.26
CA ARG A 46 -9.62 -6.90 -7.44
C ARG A 46 -8.75 -6.91 -8.70
N VAL A 47 -7.68 -7.69 -8.64
CA VAL A 47 -6.85 -8.00 -9.81
C VAL A 47 -7.24 -9.39 -10.30
N ASP A 48 -7.45 -9.54 -11.61
CA ASP A 48 -7.86 -10.80 -12.20
C ASP A 48 -6.82 -11.90 -11.93
N HIS A 49 -7.30 -13.07 -11.48
CA HIS A 49 -6.48 -14.23 -11.15
C HIS A 49 -5.52 -14.06 -9.97
N GLU A 50 -5.66 -12.97 -9.19
CA GLU A 50 -4.77 -12.69 -8.06
C GLU A 50 -5.55 -12.52 -6.76
N THR A 51 -4.84 -12.67 -5.65
CA THR A 51 -5.40 -12.45 -4.31
C THR A 51 -5.14 -11.04 -3.77
N PHE A 52 -4.21 -10.31 -4.37
CA PHE A 52 -3.90 -8.93 -3.98
C PHE A 52 -4.73 -7.93 -4.78
N PRO A 53 -4.93 -6.71 -4.23
CA PRO A 53 -5.74 -5.70 -4.89
C PRO A 53 -4.91 -4.72 -5.70
N ALA A 54 -5.62 -3.84 -6.41
CA ALA A 54 -5.08 -2.66 -7.05
C ALA A 54 -5.81 -1.42 -6.57
N ALA A 55 -5.15 -0.27 -6.67
CA ALA A 55 -5.75 1.04 -6.37
C ALA A 55 -5.67 1.92 -7.61
N VAL A 56 -6.77 2.59 -7.89
CA VAL A 56 -6.90 3.52 -9.02
C VAL A 56 -7.64 4.77 -8.58
N PRO A 57 -7.36 5.94 -9.19
CA PRO A 57 -8.14 7.15 -8.93
C PRO A 57 -9.61 6.94 -9.27
N ALA A 58 -10.50 7.45 -8.40
CA ALA A 58 -11.95 7.34 -8.61
C ALA A 58 -12.66 8.39 -7.76
N ASN A 59 -13.18 9.45 -8.39
CA ASN A 59 -13.86 10.52 -7.70
C ASN A 59 -15.01 10.01 -6.83
N GLY A 60 -15.03 10.46 -5.58
CA GLY A 60 -16.08 10.15 -4.63
C GLY A 60 -15.88 8.85 -3.85
N ASP A 61 -14.95 8.02 -4.26
CA ASP A 61 -14.61 6.79 -3.52
C ASP A 61 -13.51 7.07 -2.50
N GLN A 62 -13.27 6.11 -1.62
CA GLN A 62 -12.18 6.19 -0.65
C GLN A 62 -11.67 4.81 -0.31
N ILE A 63 -10.39 4.76 0.10
CA ILE A 63 -9.76 3.53 0.56
C ILE A 63 -9.30 3.73 1.99
N ARG A 64 -9.68 2.81 2.88
CA ARG A 64 -9.10 2.73 4.23
C ARG A 64 -7.90 1.81 4.19
N GLY A 65 -6.82 2.24 4.83
CA GLY A 65 -5.59 1.47 4.85
C GLY A 65 -4.69 1.86 6.00
N ILE A 66 -3.41 1.55 5.85
CA ILE A 66 -2.39 1.79 6.86
C ILE A 66 -1.31 2.70 6.29
N LEU A 67 -0.99 3.76 7.01
CA LEU A 67 0.12 4.65 6.68
C LEU A 67 1.34 4.24 7.50
N TRP A 68 2.37 3.78 6.82
CA TRP A 68 3.66 3.46 7.42
C TRP A 68 4.57 4.67 7.32
N ARG A 69 5.22 5.04 8.44
CA ARG A 69 5.92 6.32 8.56
C ARG A 69 7.42 6.16 8.51
N GLY A 70 8.07 7.09 7.83
CA GLY A 70 9.50 7.29 7.94
C GLY A 70 10.36 6.19 7.33
N LEU A 71 10.00 5.70 6.14
CA LEU A 71 10.79 4.70 5.45
C LEU A 71 12.01 5.32 4.80
N SER A 72 13.12 4.58 4.84
CA SER A 72 14.37 4.95 4.17
C SER A 72 14.29 4.69 2.67
N ALA A 73 15.21 5.29 1.91
CA ALA A 73 15.32 5.04 0.48
C ALA A 73 15.54 3.56 0.17
N GLN A 74 16.30 2.84 1.01
CA GLN A 74 16.54 1.42 0.84
C GLN A 74 15.26 0.60 1.06
N GLU A 75 14.48 0.96 2.06
CA GLU A 75 13.20 0.29 2.33
C GLU A 75 12.21 0.52 1.18
N ILE A 76 12.16 1.75 0.65
CA ILE A 76 11.35 2.07 -0.51
C ILE A 76 11.78 1.26 -1.74
N ALA A 77 13.07 1.09 -1.97
CA ALA A 77 13.57 0.28 -3.08
C ALA A 77 13.11 -1.18 -2.98
N ARG A 78 13.07 -1.72 -1.77
CA ARG A 78 12.56 -3.08 -1.52
C ARG A 78 11.07 -3.18 -1.81
N LEU A 79 10.29 -2.17 -1.42
CA LEU A 79 8.86 -2.12 -1.73
C LEU A 79 8.63 -2.01 -3.23
N ASP A 80 9.38 -1.17 -3.93
CA ASP A 80 9.27 -1.03 -5.39
C ASP A 80 9.53 -2.36 -6.09
N GLN A 81 10.53 -3.09 -5.63
CA GLN A 81 10.85 -4.41 -6.20
C GLN A 81 9.75 -5.42 -5.92
N PHE A 82 9.20 -5.42 -4.72
CA PHE A 82 8.11 -6.32 -4.33
C PHE A 82 6.84 -6.06 -5.14
N GLU A 83 6.48 -4.80 -5.34
CA GLU A 83 5.28 -4.42 -6.10
C GLU A 83 5.43 -4.73 -7.59
N GLY A 84 6.62 -4.57 -8.14
CA GLY A 84 6.90 -4.91 -9.52
C GLY A 84 6.42 -3.87 -10.53
N GLU A 85 6.48 -4.25 -11.81
CA GLU A 85 6.27 -3.33 -12.92
C GLU A 85 4.80 -2.95 -13.17
N HIS A 86 3.85 -3.69 -12.59
CA HIS A 86 2.42 -3.41 -12.77
C HIS A 86 1.93 -2.27 -11.88
N TYR A 87 2.76 -1.80 -10.96
CA TYR A 87 2.44 -0.69 -10.06
C TYR A 87 3.43 0.44 -10.26
N GLN A 88 2.94 1.65 -10.04
CA GLN A 88 3.75 2.86 -10.04
C GLN A 88 3.54 3.59 -8.73
N ARG A 89 4.62 3.97 -8.05
CA ARG A 89 4.56 4.72 -6.81
C ARG A 89 4.30 6.19 -7.14
N VAL A 90 3.22 6.75 -6.60
CA VAL A 90 2.81 8.14 -6.85
C VAL A 90 2.55 8.86 -5.53
N SER A 91 2.71 10.18 -5.53
CA SER A 91 2.50 11.02 -4.35
C SER A 91 1.03 11.31 -4.15
N VAL A 92 0.58 11.21 -2.91
CA VAL A 92 -0.80 11.48 -2.52
C VAL A 92 -0.82 12.16 -1.15
N GLN A 93 -2.02 12.58 -0.72
CA GLN A 93 -2.27 12.95 0.66
C GLN A 93 -3.33 12.03 1.23
N VAL A 94 -3.09 11.57 2.46
CA VAL A 94 -4.04 10.74 3.20
C VAL A 94 -4.43 11.46 4.48
N ARG A 95 -5.63 11.18 5.00
CA ARG A 95 -6.08 11.76 6.26
C ARG A 95 -6.15 10.70 7.34
N ASP A 96 -5.75 11.07 8.55
CA ASP A 96 -5.83 10.16 9.70
C ASP A 96 -7.21 10.24 10.37
N GLY A 97 -7.37 9.50 11.48
CA GLY A 97 -8.63 9.45 12.20
C GLY A 97 -9.05 10.77 12.83
N SER A 98 -8.13 11.73 13.00
CA SER A 98 -8.43 13.07 13.50
C SER A 98 -8.76 14.06 12.39
N GLY A 99 -8.63 13.66 11.12
CA GLY A 99 -8.82 14.52 9.96
C GLY A 99 -7.57 15.25 9.51
N GLU A 100 -6.43 15.01 10.14
CA GLU A 100 -5.16 15.61 9.74
C GLU A 100 -4.62 14.95 8.48
N ASN A 101 -4.10 15.76 7.54
CA ASN A 101 -3.53 15.27 6.30
C ASN A 101 -2.05 14.96 6.45
N HIS A 102 -1.62 13.91 5.77
CA HIS A 102 -0.23 13.48 5.74
C HIS A 102 0.19 13.25 4.29
N ALA A 103 1.37 13.75 3.93
CA ALA A 103 1.98 13.45 2.65
C ALA A 103 2.42 11.97 2.66
N ALA A 104 2.15 11.27 1.58
CA ALA A 104 2.47 9.86 1.48
C ALA A 104 2.66 9.46 0.01
N GLU A 105 3.11 8.24 -0.20
CA GLU A 105 3.13 7.65 -1.52
C GLU A 105 2.27 6.37 -1.51
N VAL A 106 1.68 6.06 -2.67
CA VAL A 106 0.84 4.89 -2.84
C VAL A 106 1.22 4.19 -4.14
N TYR A 107 1.07 2.87 -4.17
CA TYR A 107 1.31 2.09 -5.38
C TYR A 107 0.03 2.02 -6.20
N GLN A 108 0.04 2.73 -7.32
CA GLN A 108 -1.07 2.79 -8.27
C GLN A 108 -0.93 1.70 -9.32
N TRP A 109 -2.03 1.05 -9.66
CA TRP A 109 -2.05 0.11 -10.78
C TRP A 109 -1.77 0.87 -12.07
N SER A 110 -0.77 0.42 -12.83
CA SER A 110 -0.27 1.17 -13.99
C SER A 110 -0.64 0.55 -15.33
N ARG A 111 -1.39 -0.56 -15.33
CA ARG A 111 -1.82 -1.21 -16.57
C ARG A 111 -3.23 -0.78 -16.95
N ALA A 112 -3.53 -0.81 -18.26
CA ALA A 112 -4.87 -0.52 -18.76
C ALA A 112 -5.84 -1.69 -18.55
N ASP A 113 -5.33 -2.89 -18.26
CA ASP A 113 -6.11 -4.12 -18.13
C ASP A 113 -5.78 -4.84 -16.82
N GLY A 114 -6.39 -5.98 -16.60
CA GLY A 114 -6.09 -6.86 -15.47
C GLY A 114 -6.94 -6.61 -14.24
N LEU A 115 -7.85 -5.65 -14.28
CA LEU A 115 -8.70 -5.34 -13.13
C LEU A 115 -10.11 -5.90 -13.30
N ILE A 116 -10.68 -6.33 -12.16
CA ILE A 116 -12.08 -6.68 -12.05
C ILE A 116 -12.76 -5.59 -11.25
N ASN A 117 -13.85 -5.03 -11.78
CA ASN A 117 -14.56 -3.92 -11.10
C ASN A 117 -15.42 -4.45 -9.95
N GLU A 118 -14.75 -5.05 -8.96
CA GLU A 118 -15.35 -5.55 -7.73
C GLU A 118 -14.49 -5.13 -6.56
N PRO A 119 -15.09 -4.84 -5.38
CA PRO A 119 -14.31 -4.49 -4.20
C PRO A 119 -13.48 -5.69 -3.74
N TRP A 120 -12.28 -5.40 -3.27
CA TRP A 120 -11.39 -6.39 -2.66
C TRP A 120 -11.67 -6.47 -1.17
N ASP A 121 -11.81 -7.69 -0.64
CA ASP A 121 -12.15 -7.93 0.76
C ASP A 121 -10.90 -8.29 1.56
N PHE A 122 -10.50 -7.40 2.47
CA PHE A 122 -9.33 -7.60 3.32
C PHE A 122 -9.53 -8.76 4.30
N ASP A 123 -10.74 -8.93 4.85
CA ASP A 123 -11.01 -10.04 5.78
C ASP A 123 -10.85 -11.39 5.10
N TRP A 124 -11.36 -11.52 3.87
CA TRP A 124 -11.14 -12.72 3.08
C TRP A 124 -9.64 -12.94 2.82
N PHE A 125 -8.91 -11.89 2.49
CA PHE A 125 -7.48 -11.98 2.24
C PHE A 125 -6.73 -12.48 3.47
N LYS A 126 -6.98 -11.92 4.64
CA LYS A 126 -6.31 -12.30 5.89
C LYS A 126 -6.52 -13.76 6.24
N THR A 127 -7.71 -14.30 5.97
CA THR A 127 -8.09 -15.63 6.42
C THR A 127 -7.90 -16.70 5.36
N VAL A 128 -8.07 -16.37 4.09
CA VAL A 128 -8.04 -17.33 2.98
C VAL A 128 -6.95 -17.01 1.98
N GLY A 129 -7.00 -15.83 1.37
CA GLY A 129 -6.10 -15.44 0.29
C GLY A 129 -4.63 -15.41 0.67
N ILE A 130 -4.32 -15.15 1.95
CA ILE A 130 -2.96 -15.04 2.45
C ILE A 130 -2.14 -16.32 2.24
N LYS A 131 -2.77 -17.48 2.25
CA LYS A 131 -2.07 -18.75 2.04
C LYS A 131 -1.51 -18.85 0.64
N ASP A 132 -2.33 -18.54 -0.36
CA ASP A 132 -1.90 -18.54 -1.75
C ASP A 132 -0.88 -17.44 -2.00
N PHE A 133 -1.12 -16.24 -1.46
CA PHE A 133 -0.22 -15.12 -1.58
C PHE A 133 1.17 -15.42 -1.00
N SER A 134 1.21 -15.98 0.22
CA SER A 134 2.47 -16.33 0.89
C SER A 134 3.25 -17.36 0.10
N SER A 135 2.56 -18.34 -0.47
CA SER A 135 3.19 -19.38 -1.27
C SER A 135 3.84 -18.82 -2.54
N LYS A 136 3.21 -17.81 -3.16
CA LYS A 136 3.70 -17.23 -4.43
C LYS A 136 4.72 -16.13 -4.25
N TYR A 137 4.59 -15.29 -3.21
CA TYR A 137 5.31 -14.01 -3.12
C TYR A 137 6.19 -13.87 -1.87
N LEU A 138 6.02 -14.70 -0.88
CA LEU A 138 6.81 -14.68 0.33
C LEU A 138 7.61 -15.98 0.52
#